data_32a4cd3dc8dbc86e33f9993ffc85d8f0
#
_entry.id   32a4cd3dc8dbc86e33f9993ffc85d8f0
#
_cell.length_a   1.000
_cell.length_b   1.000
_cell.length_c   1.000
_cell.angle_alpha   90.00
_cell.angle_beta   90.00
_cell.angle_gamma   90.00
#
_symmetry.space_group_name_H-M   'P 1'
#
loop_
_entity.id
_entity.type
_entity.pdbx_description
1 polymer ?
#
loop_
_entity_poly.entity_id
_entity_poly.type
_entity_poly.pdbx_seq_one_letter_code
_entity_poly.pdbx_strand_id
1 'polypeptide(L)'
;MARETANLTDTIGRQDMTRDDSKPLRPSEDKQAHQLTLVESPPAPCVAGLPNGHARPRAPEITLDRALRAAAARLTKGMSPNAAASAWADYLLHLSRAPGRQAQIARHAQESWLRLASVAWGLGAQEWSPRPDDHRFDHPGWNAAPFALWKQGFLAMQDWCEEAAREIRGMRPKSAERVAFMARQVLDAVAPANFPMTNPECLERTVQTMGANLRTGARNLAADAIRMATDRDDAPRSDYVVGRDLACTPGSVVFRNDLFELIQYAPATQDVRAEPILIVPAWIMKYYILDLSETKSLIRHLVGQGFTVFAMSWCNPTAEQHDLSLDDYRKRGVMAALDAVSRIVPDVRIHACGYCLGGTILSIAAATMARDRDDRLATVTLLAAQTDFVEAGELSLFIDESQIAFLEDMMWDQGFLDQKQMVGAFQALRDA
;
A
#
# COMPACT_ATOMS: atom_id res chain seq x y z
N MET A 1 38.86 -30.20 6.68
CA MET A 1 38.40 -30.42 8.06
C MET A 1 36.89 -30.16 8.08
N ALA A 2 36.15 -31.24 8.08
CA ALA A 2 34.70 -31.27 8.17
C ALA A 2 34.26 -31.42 9.63
N ARG A 3 32.99 -31.08 9.91
CA ARG A 3 32.22 -31.12 11.17
C ARG A 3 32.30 -29.79 11.92
N GLU A 4 31.16 -29.07 12.13
CA GLU A 4 29.96 -29.43 12.86
C GLU A 4 28.82 -28.41 12.52
N THR A 5 27.79 -28.89 11.89
CA THR A 5 26.45 -28.30 11.98
C THR A 5 25.50 -29.43 12.30
N ALA A 6 25.32 -29.69 13.58
CA ALA A 6 24.39 -30.68 14.09
C ALA A 6 23.11 -29.97 14.58
N ASN A 7 21.98 -30.37 13.99
CA ASN A 7 20.67 -30.60 14.57
C ASN A 7 20.22 -29.72 15.77
N LEU A 8 19.33 -28.78 15.45
CA LEU A 8 18.35 -28.26 16.39
C LEU A 8 16.93 -28.45 15.84
N THR A 9 16.56 -29.70 15.67
CA THR A 9 15.17 -30.14 15.46
C THR A 9 14.96 -31.45 16.20
N ASP A 10 14.70 -31.33 17.49
CA ASP A 10 13.99 -32.36 18.28
C ASP A 10 13.97 -31.90 19.73
N THR A 11 12.93 -31.23 20.15
CA THR A 11 12.36 -31.23 21.50
C THR A 11 11.17 -30.26 21.57
N ILE A 12 10.06 -30.57 20.91
CA ILE A 12 8.75 -30.08 21.38
C ILE A 12 7.91 -31.35 21.57
N GLY A 13 7.79 -31.72 22.83
CA GLY A 13 7.01 -32.87 23.26
C GLY A 13 5.54 -32.69 22.87
N ARG A 14 5.01 -33.76 22.28
CA ARG A 14 3.57 -33.99 22.19
C ARG A 14 2.98 -34.05 23.62
N GLN A 15 2.29 -33.01 24.04
CA GLN A 15 1.33 -33.14 25.13
C GLN A 15 -0.03 -33.42 24.50
N ASP A 16 -0.58 -34.56 24.80
CA ASP A 16 -1.94 -34.99 24.60
C ASP A 16 -2.91 -33.92 25.12
N MET A 17 -3.58 -33.23 24.22
CA MET A 17 -4.77 -32.43 24.52
C MET A 17 -6.01 -33.18 24.07
N THR A 18 -6.33 -34.25 24.75
CA THR A 18 -7.68 -34.80 24.79
C THR A 18 -8.43 -34.17 25.96
N ARG A 19 -9.03 -33.03 25.75
CA ARG A 19 -10.18 -32.57 26.52
C ARG A 19 -11.30 -32.22 25.55
N ASP A 20 -12.21 -33.16 25.46
CA ASP A 20 -13.50 -33.07 24.84
C ASP A 20 -14.42 -32.26 25.78
N ASP A 21 -14.56 -30.97 25.55
CA ASP A 21 -15.54 -30.09 26.21
C ASP A 21 -16.52 -29.53 25.17
N SER A 22 -16.95 -30.36 24.21
CA SER A 22 -18.11 -30.05 23.34
C SER A 22 -19.42 -30.49 24.03
N LYS A 23 -19.83 -29.83 25.11
CA LYS A 23 -21.22 -29.85 25.52
C LYS A 23 -21.96 -28.65 24.95
N PRO A 24 -22.95 -28.84 24.08
CA PRO A 24 -23.81 -27.76 23.64
C PRO A 24 -24.63 -27.25 24.80
N LEU A 25 -24.56 -25.95 25.11
CA LEU A 25 -25.45 -25.26 25.98
C LEU A 25 -26.87 -25.29 25.37
N ARG A 26 -27.82 -25.90 26.04
CA ARG A 26 -29.24 -25.86 25.64
C ARG A 26 -29.71 -24.41 25.65
N PRO A 27 -30.49 -23.95 24.66
CA PRO A 27 -31.07 -22.62 24.65
C PRO A 27 -32.06 -22.50 25.83
N SER A 28 -31.91 -21.48 26.65
CA SER A 28 -32.99 -21.04 27.55
C SER A 28 -34.10 -20.44 26.67
N GLU A 29 -35.29 -21.04 26.71
CA GLU A 29 -36.50 -20.46 26.20
C GLU A 29 -36.81 -19.21 27.02
N ASP A 30 -36.45 -18.07 26.53
CA ASP A 30 -37.03 -16.73 26.69
C ASP A 30 -36.06 -15.67 26.20
N LYS A 31 -35.99 -15.49 24.90
CA LYS A 31 -35.50 -14.22 24.33
C LYS A 31 -36.43 -13.83 23.18
N GLN A 32 -37.32 -12.90 23.50
CA GLN A 32 -38.04 -12.13 22.50
C GLN A 32 -37.08 -11.62 21.47
N ALA A 33 -37.28 -12.03 20.22
CA ALA A 33 -36.60 -11.49 19.06
C ALA A 33 -36.87 -9.98 19.01
N HIS A 34 -35.91 -9.18 19.41
CA HIS A 34 -35.92 -7.76 19.09
C HIS A 34 -35.79 -7.66 17.59
N GLN A 35 -36.91 -7.46 16.91
CA GLN A 35 -36.91 -6.99 15.51
C GLN A 35 -36.15 -5.66 15.48
N LEU A 36 -34.95 -5.70 14.97
CA LEU A 36 -34.19 -4.51 14.60
C LEU A 36 -34.98 -3.78 13.51
N THR A 37 -35.66 -2.71 13.90
CA THR A 37 -36.32 -1.81 12.97
C THR A 37 -35.24 -1.19 12.09
N LEU A 38 -35.24 -1.51 10.81
CA LEU A 38 -34.42 -0.85 9.80
C LEU A 38 -34.76 0.65 9.79
N VAL A 39 -33.87 1.46 10.31
CA VAL A 39 -33.95 2.90 10.11
C VAL A 39 -33.41 3.19 8.72
N GLU A 40 -34.29 3.16 7.72
CA GLU A 40 -34.02 3.77 6.43
C GLU A 40 -34.00 5.29 6.63
N SER A 41 -32.79 5.83 6.85
CA SER A 41 -32.55 7.26 6.72
C SER A 41 -31.64 7.47 5.51
N PRO A 42 -31.96 8.40 4.63
CA PRO A 42 -31.08 8.75 3.51
C PRO A 42 -29.71 9.20 4.04
N PRO A 43 -28.63 9.02 3.28
CA PRO A 43 -27.30 9.39 3.70
C PRO A 43 -27.26 10.92 3.92
N ALA A 44 -27.23 11.32 5.18
CA ALA A 44 -26.92 12.69 5.53
C ALA A 44 -25.45 12.93 5.20
N PRO A 45 -25.08 14.08 4.60
CA PRO A 45 -23.68 14.41 4.41
C PRO A 45 -22.97 14.42 5.77
N CYS A 46 -21.74 13.91 5.83
CA CYS A 46 -20.89 13.95 7.02
C CYS A 46 -20.48 15.40 7.32
N VAL A 47 -21.40 16.21 7.82
CA VAL A 47 -21.12 17.59 8.21
C VAL A 47 -21.87 17.91 9.50
N ALA A 48 -21.17 17.89 10.60
CA ALA A 48 -21.54 18.61 11.81
C ALA A 48 -20.37 19.51 12.16
N GLY A 49 -20.57 20.82 12.02
CA GLY A 49 -19.56 21.86 12.21
C GLY A 49 -18.91 21.81 13.59
N LEU A 50 -17.58 21.76 13.60
CA LEU A 50 -16.77 21.99 14.78
C LEU A 50 -16.52 23.51 14.92
N PRO A 51 -16.38 24.04 16.15
CA PRO A 51 -16.15 25.47 16.36
C PRO A 51 -14.78 25.87 15.79
N ASN A 52 -14.79 26.94 14.99
CA ASN A 52 -13.61 27.54 14.37
C ASN A 52 -12.51 27.84 15.41
N GLY A 53 -11.46 27.03 15.42
CA GLY A 53 -10.21 27.38 16.07
C GLY A 53 -9.59 28.59 15.33
N HIS A 54 -9.36 29.68 16.03
CA HIS A 54 -8.78 30.90 15.48
C HIS A 54 -7.38 30.63 14.91
N ALA A 55 -7.25 30.47 13.60
CA ALA A 55 -5.96 30.49 12.92
C ALA A 55 -5.33 31.87 13.14
N ARG A 56 -4.15 31.93 13.78
CA ARG A 56 -3.37 33.18 13.88
C ARG A 56 -3.03 33.66 12.48
N PRO A 57 -3.26 34.97 12.15
CA PRO A 57 -2.89 35.52 10.86
C PRO A 57 -1.38 35.35 10.66
N ARG A 58 -0.98 34.63 9.62
CA ARG A 58 0.42 34.44 9.23
C ARG A 58 0.85 35.60 8.34
N ALA A 59 2.15 35.95 8.39
CA ALA A 59 2.72 36.97 7.54
C ALA A 59 2.44 36.64 6.05
N PRO A 60 2.06 37.65 5.22
CA PRO A 60 1.67 37.41 3.81
C PRO A 60 2.77 36.77 2.98
N GLU A 61 4.06 37.00 3.30
CA GLU A 61 5.21 36.41 2.64
C GLU A 61 5.24 34.87 2.85
N ILE A 62 4.99 34.41 4.07
CA ILE A 62 4.92 32.98 4.39
C ILE A 62 3.75 32.31 3.63
N THR A 63 2.64 33.03 3.47
CA THR A 63 1.49 32.56 2.73
C THR A 63 1.80 32.40 1.24
N LEU A 64 2.54 33.36 0.64
CA LEU A 64 2.98 33.27 -0.75
C LEU A 64 3.91 32.08 -0.98
N ASP A 65 4.90 31.90 -0.13
CA ASP A 65 5.85 30.77 -0.21
C ASP A 65 5.12 29.41 -0.14
N ARG A 66 4.15 29.30 0.76
CA ARG A 66 3.32 28.09 0.88
C ARG A 66 2.47 27.86 -0.35
N ALA A 67 1.82 28.89 -0.87
CA ALA A 67 0.98 28.79 -2.05
C ALA A 67 1.79 28.36 -3.29
N LEU A 68 3.01 28.89 -3.46
CA LEU A 68 3.91 28.50 -4.56
C LEU A 68 4.37 27.04 -4.41
N ARG A 69 4.73 26.62 -3.20
CA ARG A 69 5.11 25.22 -2.94
C ARG A 69 3.93 24.26 -3.12
N ALA A 70 2.73 24.64 -2.65
CA ALA A 70 1.51 23.86 -2.88
C ALA A 70 1.19 23.73 -4.38
N ALA A 71 1.34 24.80 -5.17
CA ALA A 71 1.18 24.76 -6.61
C ALA A 71 2.20 23.82 -7.28
N ALA A 72 3.48 23.89 -6.86
CA ALA A 72 4.52 22.99 -7.33
C ALA A 72 4.21 21.54 -6.96
N ALA A 73 3.68 21.30 -5.74
CA ALA A 73 3.31 19.97 -5.26
C ALA A 73 2.21 19.31 -6.11
N ARG A 74 1.25 20.10 -6.57
CA ARG A 74 0.21 19.61 -7.49
C ARG A 74 0.81 19.15 -8.83
N LEU A 75 1.78 19.89 -9.36
CA LEU A 75 2.46 19.55 -10.62
C LEU A 75 3.32 18.29 -10.50
N THR A 76 3.98 18.09 -9.36
CA THR A 76 4.86 16.93 -9.10
C THR A 76 4.13 15.76 -8.43
N LYS A 77 2.80 15.81 -8.33
CA LYS A 77 1.98 14.78 -7.66
C LYS A 77 2.45 14.47 -6.22
N GLY A 78 2.83 15.52 -5.50
CA GLY A 78 3.24 15.42 -4.09
C GLY A 78 4.70 15.02 -3.85
N MET A 79 5.51 14.83 -4.89
CA MET A 79 6.93 14.54 -4.74
C MET A 79 7.78 15.80 -4.73
N SER A 80 8.61 15.97 -3.69
CA SER A 80 9.51 17.11 -3.58
C SER A 80 10.69 16.99 -4.55
N PRO A 81 10.84 17.90 -5.54
CA PRO A 81 11.97 17.89 -6.44
C PRO A 81 13.31 18.16 -5.72
N ASN A 82 13.26 18.85 -4.57
CA ASN A 82 14.45 19.16 -3.78
C ASN A 82 15.08 17.92 -3.17
N ALA A 83 14.26 16.95 -2.71
CA ALA A 83 14.75 15.70 -2.16
C ALA A 83 15.56 14.88 -3.19
N ALA A 84 15.05 14.79 -4.42
CA ALA A 84 15.73 14.14 -5.53
C ALA A 84 17.01 14.88 -5.91
N ALA A 85 16.91 16.21 -6.13
CA ALA A 85 18.06 17.03 -6.52
C ALA A 85 19.19 17.00 -5.49
N SER A 86 18.87 17.03 -4.19
CA SER A 86 19.86 16.96 -3.12
C SER A 86 20.59 15.61 -3.05
N ALA A 87 19.89 14.51 -3.31
CA ALA A 87 20.48 13.17 -3.35
C ALA A 87 21.45 13.04 -4.55
N TRP A 88 21.05 13.50 -5.73
CA TRP A 88 21.93 13.52 -6.90
C TRP A 88 23.11 14.46 -6.74
N ALA A 89 22.93 15.64 -6.13
CA ALA A 89 24.04 16.57 -5.85
C ALA A 89 25.03 15.94 -4.88
N ASP A 90 24.57 15.29 -3.81
CA ASP A 90 25.40 14.57 -2.85
C ASP A 90 26.24 13.48 -3.55
N TYR A 91 25.59 12.66 -4.38
CA TYR A 91 26.23 11.63 -5.17
C TYR A 91 27.30 12.18 -6.13
N LEU A 92 26.95 13.16 -6.94
CA LEU A 92 27.86 13.74 -7.94
C LEU A 92 29.07 14.43 -7.31
N LEU A 93 28.88 15.15 -6.20
CA LEU A 93 29.96 15.81 -5.46
C LEU A 93 30.94 14.78 -4.87
N HIS A 94 30.45 13.69 -4.29
CA HIS A 94 31.32 12.63 -3.76
C HIS A 94 32.00 11.85 -4.88
N LEU A 95 31.28 11.51 -5.95
CA LEU A 95 31.83 10.82 -7.10
C LEU A 95 32.94 11.64 -7.77
N SER A 96 32.75 12.96 -7.94
CA SER A 96 33.76 13.83 -8.57
C SER A 96 35.10 13.87 -7.82
N ARG A 97 35.08 13.57 -6.50
CA ARG A 97 36.27 13.53 -5.64
C ARG A 97 36.77 12.10 -5.38
N ALA A 98 36.21 11.10 -6.05
CA ALA A 98 36.55 9.69 -5.87
C ALA A 98 37.06 9.05 -7.17
N PRO A 99 38.28 9.41 -7.64
CA PRO A 99 38.79 8.90 -8.93
C PRO A 99 38.94 7.38 -8.96
N GLY A 100 39.23 6.74 -7.81
CA GLY A 100 39.27 5.29 -7.71
C GLY A 100 37.88 4.67 -7.97
N ARG A 101 36.81 5.26 -7.43
CA ARG A 101 35.45 4.81 -7.69
C ARG A 101 35.02 5.04 -9.14
N GLN A 102 35.38 6.17 -9.73
CA GLN A 102 35.16 6.43 -11.16
C GLN A 102 35.83 5.36 -12.03
N ALA A 103 37.07 5.01 -11.70
CA ALA A 103 37.80 3.96 -12.42
C ALA A 103 37.16 2.57 -12.24
N GLN A 104 36.62 2.25 -11.07
CA GLN A 104 35.87 1.02 -10.85
C GLN A 104 34.60 0.95 -11.69
N ILE A 105 33.79 2.02 -11.69
CA ILE A 105 32.56 2.12 -12.50
C ILE A 105 32.89 1.99 -14.00
N ALA A 106 33.94 2.68 -14.47
CA ALA A 106 34.37 2.60 -15.87
C ALA A 106 34.85 1.19 -16.24
N ARG A 107 35.60 0.53 -15.36
CA ARG A 107 36.07 -0.84 -15.58
C ARG A 107 34.90 -1.82 -15.64
N HIS A 108 33.96 -1.70 -14.72
CA HIS A 108 32.74 -2.54 -14.71
C HIS A 108 31.93 -2.34 -16.00
N ALA A 109 31.79 -1.10 -16.48
CA ALA A 109 31.15 -0.81 -17.76
C ALA A 109 31.91 -1.49 -18.95
N GLN A 110 33.23 -1.44 -18.94
CA GLN A 110 34.04 -2.09 -19.98
C GLN A 110 33.89 -3.61 -19.93
N GLU A 111 33.97 -4.22 -18.77
CA GLU A 111 33.78 -5.66 -18.56
C GLU A 111 32.37 -6.11 -19.00
N SER A 112 31.32 -5.38 -18.61
CA SER A 112 29.96 -5.64 -19.06
C SER A 112 29.79 -5.51 -20.56
N TRP A 113 30.40 -4.50 -21.19
CA TRP A 113 30.37 -4.35 -22.63
C TRP A 113 31.06 -5.52 -23.37
N LEU A 114 32.27 -5.94 -22.92
CA LEU A 114 33.00 -7.05 -23.51
C LEU A 114 32.22 -8.37 -23.32
N ARG A 115 31.63 -8.57 -22.17
CA ARG A 115 30.78 -9.74 -21.90
C ARG A 115 29.55 -9.73 -22.81
N LEU A 116 28.86 -8.60 -22.96
CA LEU A 116 27.68 -8.47 -23.83
C LEU A 116 28.08 -8.75 -25.31
N ALA A 117 29.21 -8.23 -25.78
CA ALA A 117 29.74 -8.53 -27.09
C ALA A 117 30.04 -10.02 -27.27
N SER A 118 30.63 -10.66 -26.27
CA SER A 118 30.89 -12.10 -26.25
C SER A 118 29.63 -12.95 -26.33
N VAL A 119 28.57 -12.55 -25.59
CA VAL A 119 27.25 -13.17 -25.67
C VAL A 119 26.66 -12.98 -27.08
N ALA A 120 26.70 -11.78 -27.60
CA ALA A 120 26.16 -11.45 -28.93
C ALA A 120 26.82 -12.26 -30.08
N TRP A 121 28.10 -12.56 -29.94
CA TRP A 121 28.87 -13.35 -30.92
C TRP A 121 28.88 -14.86 -30.62
N GLY A 122 28.16 -15.31 -29.58
CA GLY A 122 28.10 -16.73 -29.20
C GLY A 122 29.46 -17.32 -28.73
N LEU A 123 30.32 -16.49 -28.13
CA LEU A 123 31.65 -16.88 -27.68
C LEU A 123 31.69 -17.54 -26.31
N GLY A 124 30.51 -17.98 -25.78
CA GLY A 124 30.40 -18.78 -24.56
C GLY A 124 30.53 -17.97 -23.26
N ALA A 125 30.37 -16.65 -23.29
CA ALA A 125 30.31 -15.85 -22.08
C ALA A 125 29.03 -16.18 -21.27
N GLN A 126 29.11 -16.08 -19.94
CA GLN A 126 27.97 -16.25 -19.08
C GLN A 126 26.94 -15.13 -19.31
N GLU A 127 25.70 -15.51 -19.56
CA GLU A 127 24.57 -14.57 -19.69
C GLU A 127 24.19 -13.97 -18.34
N TRP A 128 23.59 -12.76 -18.36
CA TRP A 128 22.91 -12.22 -17.19
C TRP A 128 21.57 -12.92 -17.03
N SER A 129 21.22 -13.22 -15.79
CA SER A 129 19.91 -13.77 -15.42
C SER A 129 19.05 -12.66 -14.78
N PRO A 130 17.75 -12.57 -15.10
CA PRO A 130 16.83 -11.72 -14.37
C PRO A 130 16.81 -12.11 -12.87
N ARG A 131 16.39 -11.19 -12.01
CA ARG A 131 16.12 -11.51 -10.60
C ARG A 131 14.97 -12.52 -10.52
N PRO A 132 14.89 -13.34 -9.45
CA PRO A 132 13.84 -14.36 -9.32
C PRO A 132 12.41 -13.79 -9.31
N ASP A 133 12.26 -12.55 -8.95
CA ASP A 133 11.01 -11.79 -8.88
C ASP A 133 10.74 -10.94 -10.14
N ASP A 134 11.68 -10.92 -11.10
CA ASP A 134 11.54 -10.19 -12.38
C ASP A 134 10.92 -11.08 -13.45
N HIS A 135 9.60 -10.99 -13.61
CA HIS A 135 8.83 -11.76 -14.59
C HIS A 135 8.73 -11.12 -15.99
N ARG A 136 9.40 -9.99 -16.23
CA ARG A 136 9.36 -9.27 -17.51
C ARG A 136 9.90 -10.10 -18.69
N PHE A 137 10.76 -11.06 -18.41
CA PHE A 137 11.47 -11.86 -19.40
C PHE A 137 11.09 -13.35 -19.41
N ASP A 138 9.96 -13.71 -18.80
CA ASP A 138 9.50 -15.11 -18.70
C ASP A 138 9.04 -15.69 -20.05
N HIS A 139 8.57 -14.84 -20.97
CA HIS A 139 8.09 -15.29 -22.26
C HIS A 139 9.22 -15.94 -23.09
N PRO A 140 9.02 -17.15 -23.67
CA PRO A 140 10.07 -17.88 -24.41
C PRO A 140 10.70 -17.09 -25.55
N GLY A 141 9.98 -16.17 -26.15
CA GLY A 141 10.46 -15.29 -27.23
C GLY A 141 11.68 -14.45 -26.83
N TRP A 142 11.93 -14.21 -25.55
CA TRP A 142 13.11 -13.52 -25.05
C TRP A 142 14.41 -14.32 -25.20
N ASN A 143 14.34 -15.59 -25.62
CA ASN A 143 15.52 -16.42 -25.91
C ASN A 143 15.88 -16.45 -27.40
N ALA A 144 15.09 -15.80 -28.26
CA ALA A 144 15.33 -15.70 -29.69
C ALA A 144 15.91 -14.34 -30.08
N ALA A 145 16.75 -14.32 -31.13
CA ALA A 145 17.22 -13.06 -31.70
C ALA A 145 16.06 -12.28 -32.34
N PRO A 146 16.01 -10.94 -32.26
CA PRO A 146 16.97 -10.03 -31.62
C PRO A 146 16.67 -9.81 -30.11
N PHE A 147 15.57 -10.35 -29.58
CA PHE A 147 15.07 -10.10 -28.22
C PHE A 147 16.05 -10.59 -27.13
N ALA A 148 16.73 -11.71 -27.37
CA ALA A 148 17.76 -12.20 -26.46
C ALA A 148 18.86 -11.15 -26.23
N LEU A 149 19.31 -10.46 -27.29
CA LEU A 149 20.31 -9.43 -27.15
C LEU A 149 19.78 -8.17 -26.42
N TRP A 150 18.53 -7.78 -26.66
CA TRP A 150 17.92 -6.67 -25.94
C TRP A 150 17.74 -6.97 -24.44
N LYS A 151 17.28 -8.20 -24.10
CA LYS A 151 17.26 -8.67 -22.73
C LYS A 151 18.63 -8.59 -22.07
N GLN A 152 19.64 -9.13 -22.71
CA GLN A 152 21.01 -9.13 -22.17
C GLN A 152 21.60 -7.72 -22.04
N GLY A 153 21.34 -6.84 -23.02
CA GLY A 153 21.76 -5.44 -22.97
C GLY A 153 21.07 -4.69 -21.80
N PHE A 154 19.80 -4.92 -21.59
CA PHE A 154 19.06 -4.32 -20.48
C PHE A 154 19.58 -4.83 -19.12
N LEU A 155 19.75 -6.14 -18.94
CA LEU A 155 20.28 -6.72 -17.71
C LEU A 155 21.73 -6.28 -17.43
N ALA A 156 22.55 -6.13 -18.46
CA ALA A 156 23.91 -5.57 -18.34
C ALA A 156 23.89 -4.10 -17.87
N MET A 157 22.95 -3.31 -18.40
CA MET A 157 22.75 -1.92 -17.98
C MET A 157 22.25 -1.84 -16.53
N GLN A 158 21.33 -2.72 -16.13
CA GLN A 158 20.83 -2.82 -14.76
C GLN A 158 21.97 -3.15 -13.78
N ASP A 159 22.77 -4.17 -14.07
CA ASP A 159 23.94 -4.56 -13.28
C ASP A 159 24.94 -3.39 -13.14
N TRP A 160 25.22 -2.70 -14.24
CA TRP A 160 26.09 -1.52 -14.20
C TRP A 160 25.52 -0.36 -13.39
N CYS A 161 24.22 -0.05 -13.51
CA CYS A 161 23.58 1.00 -12.73
C CYS A 161 23.56 0.67 -11.23
N GLU A 162 23.32 -0.58 -10.87
CA GLU A 162 23.39 -1.04 -9.48
C GLU A 162 24.80 -0.87 -8.91
N GLU A 163 25.82 -1.25 -9.68
CA GLU A 163 27.20 -1.00 -9.27
C GLU A 163 27.51 0.50 -9.16
N ALA A 164 27.11 1.29 -10.16
CA ALA A 164 27.35 2.74 -10.17
C ALA A 164 26.68 3.46 -9.00
N ALA A 165 25.46 3.06 -8.64
CA ALA A 165 24.66 3.67 -7.57
C ALA A 165 25.08 3.24 -6.16
N ARG A 166 26.04 2.31 -5.99
CA ARG A 166 26.53 1.92 -4.67
C ARG A 166 27.09 3.11 -3.91
N GLU A 167 27.02 3.01 -2.58
CA GLU A 167 27.48 4.05 -1.66
C GLU A 167 28.94 4.46 -1.93
N ILE A 168 29.16 5.77 -1.95
CA ILE A 168 30.49 6.38 -2.05
C ILE A 168 30.89 6.87 -0.66
N ARG A 169 32.13 6.58 -0.25
CA ARG A 169 32.62 6.97 1.07
C ARG A 169 32.40 8.46 1.33
N GLY A 170 31.71 8.77 2.44
CA GLY A 170 31.38 10.13 2.86
C GLY A 170 30.02 10.63 2.40
N MET A 171 29.38 9.93 1.47
CA MET A 171 28.01 10.20 1.05
C MET A 171 27.02 9.79 2.16
N ARG A 172 25.89 10.49 2.28
CA ARG A 172 24.83 10.11 3.21
C ARG A 172 24.18 8.81 2.73
N PRO A 173 24.02 7.79 3.60
CA PRO A 173 23.42 6.50 3.21
C PRO A 173 22.06 6.66 2.53
N LYS A 174 21.18 7.48 3.09
CA LYS A 174 19.85 7.77 2.53
C LYS A 174 19.90 8.42 1.13
N SER A 175 20.93 9.22 0.84
CA SER A 175 21.14 9.77 -0.51
C SER A 175 21.56 8.67 -1.49
N ALA A 176 22.41 7.71 -1.06
CA ALA A 176 22.82 6.58 -1.88
C ALA A 176 21.63 5.67 -2.24
N GLU A 177 20.83 5.30 -1.25
CA GLU A 177 19.62 4.49 -1.45
C GLU A 177 18.61 5.19 -2.38
N ARG A 178 18.41 6.51 -2.20
CA ARG A 178 17.51 7.31 -3.05
C ARG A 178 18.02 7.38 -4.50
N VAL A 179 19.31 7.57 -4.72
CA VAL A 179 19.91 7.56 -6.07
C VAL A 179 19.74 6.19 -6.72
N ALA A 180 20.02 5.10 -5.99
CA ALA A 180 19.84 3.73 -6.46
C ALA A 180 18.38 3.46 -6.84
N PHE A 181 17.44 3.86 -5.98
CA PHE A 181 16.00 3.74 -6.25
C PHE A 181 15.60 4.50 -7.52
N MET A 182 15.97 5.80 -7.62
CA MET A 182 15.63 6.61 -8.80
C MET A 182 16.26 6.08 -10.09
N ALA A 183 17.51 5.61 -10.03
CA ALA A 183 18.17 4.99 -11.19
C ALA A 183 17.43 3.74 -11.65
N ARG A 184 16.98 2.90 -10.72
CA ARG A 184 16.15 1.71 -11.00
C ARG A 184 14.83 2.10 -11.67
N GLN A 185 14.11 3.09 -11.13
CA GLN A 185 12.84 3.56 -11.70
C GLN A 185 13.00 4.05 -13.15
N VAL A 186 14.08 4.78 -13.44
CA VAL A 186 14.38 5.22 -14.81
C VAL A 186 14.66 4.03 -15.73
N LEU A 187 15.44 3.06 -15.26
CA LEU A 187 15.74 1.84 -16.04
C LEU A 187 14.47 1.03 -16.29
N ASP A 188 13.64 0.83 -15.28
CA ASP A 188 12.41 0.07 -15.43
C ASP A 188 11.46 0.73 -16.43
N ALA A 189 11.39 2.07 -16.44
CA ALA A 189 10.60 2.80 -17.42
C ALA A 189 11.08 2.59 -18.88
N VAL A 190 12.39 2.39 -19.11
CA VAL A 190 12.96 2.15 -20.45
C VAL A 190 13.21 0.68 -20.74
N ALA A 191 12.71 -0.23 -19.91
CA ALA A 191 12.86 -1.68 -20.14
C ALA A 191 12.28 -2.09 -21.50
N PRO A 192 12.96 -2.97 -22.27
CA PRO A 192 12.48 -3.38 -23.58
C PRO A 192 11.14 -4.11 -23.54
N ALA A 193 10.76 -4.66 -22.39
CA ALA A 193 9.46 -5.27 -22.17
C ALA A 193 8.27 -4.26 -22.22
N ASN A 194 8.53 -2.97 -22.01
CA ASN A 194 7.51 -1.93 -21.98
C ASN A 194 7.12 -1.41 -23.37
N PHE A 195 7.86 -1.76 -24.40
CA PHE A 195 7.63 -1.22 -25.74
C PHE A 195 7.10 -2.31 -26.68
N PRO A 196 5.96 -2.08 -27.38
CA PRO A 196 5.35 -3.08 -28.23
C PRO A 196 6.28 -3.67 -29.32
N MET A 197 7.23 -2.87 -29.83
CA MET A 197 8.14 -3.29 -30.89
C MET A 197 9.33 -4.11 -30.40
N THR A 198 9.65 -4.04 -29.11
CA THR A 198 10.76 -4.76 -28.49
C THR A 198 10.33 -5.91 -27.59
N ASN A 199 9.01 -6.04 -27.33
CA ASN A 199 8.47 -7.10 -26.52
C ASN A 199 7.96 -8.25 -27.41
N PRO A 200 8.58 -9.45 -27.35
CA PRO A 200 8.19 -10.59 -28.18
C PRO A 200 6.76 -11.09 -27.94
N GLU A 201 6.27 -11.03 -26.68
CA GLU A 201 4.89 -11.39 -26.33
C GLU A 201 3.89 -10.43 -26.99
N CYS A 202 4.18 -9.12 -26.93
CA CYS A 202 3.34 -8.11 -27.57
C CYS A 202 3.32 -8.30 -29.10
N LEU A 203 4.45 -8.61 -29.73
CA LEU A 203 4.53 -8.87 -31.18
C LEU A 203 3.79 -10.14 -31.55
N GLU A 204 3.96 -11.22 -30.81
CA GLU A 204 3.18 -12.45 -31.02
C GLU A 204 1.68 -12.18 -30.94
N ARG A 205 1.23 -11.47 -29.89
CA ARG A 205 -0.17 -11.06 -29.74
C ARG A 205 -0.65 -10.18 -30.89
N THR A 206 0.22 -9.32 -31.42
CA THR A 206 -0.09 -8.45 -32.55
C THR A 206 -0.36 -9.28 -33.81
N VAL A 207 0.47 -10.28 -34.06
CA VAL A 207 0.25 -11.20 -35.20
C VAL A 207 -1.06 -12.00 -35.00
N GLN A 208 -1.27 -12.59 -33.82
CA GLN A 208 -2.47 -13.37 -33.50
C GLN A 208 -3.78 -12.58 -33.65
N THR A 209 -3.75 -11.29 -33.29
CA THR A 209 -4.91 -10.41 -33.32
C THR A 209 -4.98 -9.54 -34.58
N MET A 210 -4.08 -9.73 -35.56
CA MET A 210 -3.96 -8.89 -36.74
C MET A 210 -3.89 -7.38 -36.41
N GLY A 211 -3.19 -7.02 -35.32
CA GLY A 211 -3.00 -5.64 -34.88
C GLY A 211 -4.15 -5.05 -34.05
N ALA A 212 -5.18 -5.81 -33.72
CA ALA A 212 -6.32 -5.29 -32.95
C ALA A 212 -5.91 -4.87 -31.53
N ASN A 213 -4.93 -5.54 -30.91
CA ASN A 213 -4.36 -5.16 -29.62
C ASN A 213 -3.73 -3.76 -29.67
N LEU A 214 -2.95 -3.43 -30.69
CA LEU A 214 -2.30 -2.11 -30.84
C LEU A 214 -3.34 -1.00 -31.03
N ARG A 215 -4.39 -1.25 -31.84
CA ARG A 215 -5.49 -0.29 -32.01
C ARG A 215 -6.22 -0.04 -30.71
N THR A 216 -6.50 -1.08 -29.93
CA THR A 216 -7.14 -0.96 -28.62
C THR A 216 -6.23 -0.20 -27.64
N GLY A 217 -4.94 -0.54 -27.58
CA GLY A 217 -3.96 0.16 -26.77
C GLY A 217 -3.84 1.65 -27.13
N ALA A 218 -3.79 1.98 -28.41
CA ALA A 218 -3.73 3.38 -28.86
C ALA A 218 -5.00 4.17 -28.46
N ARG A 219 -6.19 3.55 -28.57
CA ARG A 219 -7.43 4.19 -28.11
C ARG A 219 -7.42 4.42 -26.59
N ASN A 220 -6.98 3.45 -25.82
CA ASN A 220 -6.87 3.58 -24.36
C ASN A 220 -5.88 4.70 -23.99
N LEU A 221 -4.69 4.72 -24.61
CA LEU A 221 -3.70 5.77 -24.39
C LEU A 221 -4.25 7.16 -24.72
N ALA A 222 -4.97 7.29 -25.85
CA ALA A 222 -5.60 8.56 -26.22
C ALA A 222 -6.68 8.98 -25.21
N ALA A 223 -7.49 8.05 -24.75
CA ALA A 223 -8.51 8.31 -23.71
C ALA A 223 -7.87 8.72 -22.38
N ASP A 224 -6.77 8.07 -21.99
CA ASP A 224 -6.02 8.42 -20.77
C ASP A 224 -5.39 9.82 -20.89
N ALA A 225 -4.78 10.14 -22.04
CA ALA A 225 -4.21 11.45 -22.29
C ALA A 225 -5.26 12.57 -22.23
N ILE A 226 -6.45 12.35 -22.81
CA ILE A 226 -7.56 13.31 -22.75
C ILE A 226 -8.04 13.48 -21.31
N ARG A 227 -8.18 12.39 -20.53
CA ARG A 227 -8.56 12.46 -19.12
C ARG A 227 -7.55 13.28 -18.30
N MET A 228 -6.26 13.01 -18.49
CA MET A 228 -5.20 13.76 -17.83
C MET A 228 -5.21 15.26 -18.18
N ALA A 229 -5.47 15.59 -19.45
CA ALA A 229 -5.49 16.97 -19.91
C ALA A 229 -6.74 17.75 -19.48
N THR A 230 -7.86 17.05 -19.26
CA THR A 230 -9.15 17.70 -18.93
C THR A 230 -9.48 17.67 -17.45
N ASP A 231 -8.65 17.02 -16.62
CA ASP A 231 -8.90 16.74 -15.19
C ASP A 231 -10.33 16.21 -14.92
N ARG A 232 -10.90 15.56 -15.94
CA ARG A 232 -12.20 14.93 -15.79
C ARG A 232 -12.04 13.64 -15.02
N ASP A 233 -12.69 13.56 -13.89
CA ASP A 233 -12.85 12.36 -13.06
C ASP A 233 -13.82 11.34 -13.69
N ASP A 234 -13.96 11.36 -15.02
CA ASP A 234 -14.65 10.30 -15.76
C ASP A 234 -13.77 9.03 -15.73
N ALA A 235 -13.58 8.51 -14.51
CA ALA A 235 -13.07 7.15 -14.37
C ALA A 235 -13.92 6.25 -15.27
N PRO A 236 -13.32 5.34 -16.07
CA PRO A 236 -14.11 4.40 -16.85
C PRO A 236 -15.12 3.80 -15.88
N ARG A 237 -16.42 3.84 -16.26
CA ARG A 237 -17.46 3.20 -15.45
C ARG A 237 -16.98 1.78 -15.21
N SER A 238 -16.61 1.51 -13.96
CA SER A 238 -16.26 0.16 -13.58
C SER A 238 -17.49 -0.69 -13.79
N ASP A 239 -17.36 -1.79 -14.51
CA ASP A 239 -18.43 -2.79 -14.62
C ASP A 239 -18.71 -3.42 -13.23
N TYR A 240 -17.82 -3.18 -12.26
CA TYR A 240 -17.97 -3.64 -10.89
C TYR A 240 -18.80 -2.67 -10.06
N VAL A 241 -19.86 -3.19 -9.47
CA VAL A 241 -20.79 -2.43 -8.60
C VAL A 241 -20.60 -2.88 -7.16
N VAL A 242 -20.38 -1.92 -6.26
CA VAL A 242 -20.31 -2.17 -4.82
C VAL A 242 -21.65 -2.69 -4.32
N GLY A 243 -21.62 -3.76 -3.53
CA GLY A 243 -22.82 -4.47 -3.07
C GLY A 243 -23.31 -5.58 -4.00
N ARG A 244 -22.82 -5.65 -5.25
CA ARG A 244 -23.13 -6.70 -6.22
C ARG A 244 -21.89 -7.53 -6.59
N ASP A 245 -20.82 -6.87 -7.02
CA ASP A 245 -19.60 -7.50 -7.51
C ASP A 245 -18.43 -7.33 -6.53
N LEU A 246 -18.48 -6.27 -5.74
CA LEU A 246 -17.54 -5.93 -4.65
C LEU A 246 -18.34 -5.72 -3.37
N ALA A 247 -17.76 -6.03 -2.22
CA ALA A 247 -18.43 -5.90 -0.91
C ALA A 247 -19.77 -6.66 -0.88
N CYS A 248 -19.75 -7.92 -1.36
CA CYS A 248 -20.96 -8.71 -1.55
C CYS A 248 -21.44 -9.39 -0.27
N THR A 249 -20.66 -9.39 0.82
CA THR A 249 -21.08 -10.01 2.08
C THR A 249 -22.21 -9.17 2.72
N PRO A 250 -23.39 -9.76 2.96
CA PRO A 250 -24.52 -9.02 3.50
C PRO A 250 -24.21 -8.41 4.87
N GLY A 251 -24.57 -7.15 5.08
CA GLY A 251 -24.36 -6.45 6.33
C GLY A 251 -25.20 -5.18 6.43
N SER A 252 -25.22 -4.58 7.61
CA SER A 252 -25.95 -3.35 7.88
C SER A 252 -25.10 -2.40 8.73
N VAL A 253 -25.24 -1.10 8.51
CA VAL A 253 -24.63 -0.08 9.36
C VAL A 253 -25.37 -0.03 10.69
N VAL A 254 -24.66 -0.34 11.79
CA VAL A 254 -25.20 -0.41 13.16
C VAL A 254 -24.79 0.77 14.05
N PHE A 255 -23.78 1.53 13.60
CA PHE A 255 -23.34 2.75 14.28
C PHE A 255 -22.71 3.71 13.24
N ARG A 256 -22.86 5.00 13.48
CA ARG A 256 -22.27 6.06 12.65
C ARG A 256 -21.87 7.24 13.50
N ASN A 257 -20.74 7.84 13.18
CA ASN A 257 -20.35 9.17 13.65
C ASN A 257 -19.72 9.96 12.48
N ASP A 258 -19.08 11.07 12.76
CA ASP A 258 -18.43 11.94 11.78
C ASP A 258 -17.13 11.38 11.17
N LEU A 259 -16.55 10.30 11.73
CA LEU A 259 -15.32 9.68 11.24
C LEU A 259 -15.56 8.35 10.54
N PHE A 260 -16.57 7.59 10.93
CA PHE A 260 -16.79 6.26 10.36
C PHE A 260 -18.21 5.75 10.51
N GLU A 261 -18.53 4.74 9.71
CA GLU A 261 -19.67 3.86 9.87
C GLU A 261 -19.19 2.48 10.34
N LEU A 262 -19.92 1.85 11.26
CA LEU A 262 -19.67 0.49 11.69
C LEU A 262 -20.67 -0.45 11.02
N ILE A 263 -20.18 -1.39 10.25
CA ILE A 263 -20.96 -2.40 9.54
C ILE A 263 -20.93 -3.67 10.36
N GLN A 264 -22.10 -4.23 10.70
CA GLN A 264 -22.26 -5.58 11.21
C GLN A 264 -22.71 -6.49 10.08
N TYR A 265 -21.99 -7.59 9.87
CA TYR A 265 -22.33 -8.56 8.82
C TYR A 265 -23.35 -9.57 9.31
N ALA A 266 -24.27 -9.94 8.41
CA ALA A 266 -25.30 -10.92 8.70
C ALA A 266 -24.69 -12.32 8.93
N PRO A 267 -25.17 -13.08 9.93
CA PRO A 267 -24.65 -14.43 10.16
C PRO A 267 -24.96 -15.35 8.97
N ALA A 268 -23.98 -16.20 8.62
CA ALA A 268 -24.13 -17.22 7.59
C ALA A 268 -24.36 -18.62 8.20
N THR A 269 -24.30 -18.74 9.52
CA THR A 269 -24.48 -19.98 10.28
C THR A 269 -25.64 -19.84 11.26
N GLN A 270 -26.26 -20.98 11.66
CA GLN A 270 -27.37 -21.00 12.59
C GLN A 270 -26.92 -20.52 13.98
N ASP A 271 -25.74 -20.94 14.41
CA ASP A 271 -25.11 -20.54 15.67
C ASP A 271 -23.89 -19.69 15.38
N VAL A 272 -23.62 -18.70 16.23
CA VAL A 272 -22.44 -17.85 16.15
C VAL A 272 -21.60 -17.95 17.42
N ARG A 273 -20.30 -17.70 17.30
CA ARG A 273 -19.39 -17.64 18.43
C ARG A 273 -19.71 -16.44 19.31
N ALA A 274 -19.46 -16.57 20.62
CA ALA A 274 -19.77 -15.51 21.57
C ALA A 274 -18.95 -14.25 21.32
N GLU A 275 -17.64 -14.40 21.10
CA GLU A 275 -16.72 -13.28 20.90
C GLU A 275 -16.81 -12.78 19.45
N PRO A 276 -17.11 -11.48 19.25
CA PRO A 276 -17.16 -10.87 17.93
C PRO A 276 -15.76 -10.49 17.44
N ILE A 277 -15.64 -10.29 16.12
CA ILE A 277 -14.45 -9.76 15.48
C ILE A 277 -14.72 -8.33 15.03
N LEU A 278 -13.86 -7.37 15.43
CA LEU A 278 -13.83 -6.01 14.91
C LEU A 278 -12.68 -5.85 13.92
N ILE A 279 -12.98 -5.53 12.67
CA ILE A 279 -12.00 -5.23 11.63
C ILE A 279 -11.81 -3.72 11.55
N VAL A 280 -10.54 -3.29 11.67
CA VAL A 280 -10.11 -1.89 11.57
C VAL A 280 -9.25 -1.75 10.31
N PRO A 281 -9.82 -1.37 9.16
CA PRO A 281 -9.04 -1.13 7.94
C PRO A 281 -8.32 0.21 8.00
N ALA A 282 -7.37 0.41 7.09
CA ALA A 282 -6.71 1.71 6.93
C ALA A 282 -7.71 2.78 6.45
N TRP A 283 -7.63 3.99 6.99
CA TRP A 283 -8.47 5.13 6.56
C TRP A 283 -8.17 5.64 5.16
N ILE A 284 -7.04 5.24 4.56
CA ILE A 284 -6.65 5.55 3.18
C ILE A 284 -7.21 4.55 2.16
N MET A 285 -7.93 3.51 2.61
CA MET A 285 -8.45 2.43 1.78
C MET A 285 -9.95 2.31 1.95
N LYS A 286 -10.60 1.67 0.98
CA LYS A 286 -12.01 1.28 1.12
C LYS A 286 -12.14 0.13 2.11
N TYR A 287 -13.20 0.15 2.94
CA TYR A 287 -13.44 -0.90 3.96
C TYR A 287 -13.48 -2.30 3.35
N TYR A 288 -13.96 -2.41 2.11
CA TYR A 288 -14.12 -3.68 1.41
C TYR A 288 -12.85 -4.24 0.78
N ILE A 289 -11.66 -3.69 1.11
CA ILE A 289 -10.38 -4.30 0.72
C ILE A 289 -10.28 -5.76 1.20
N LEU A 290 -10.94 -6.10 2.31
CA LEU A 290 -11.04 -7.44 2.87
C LEU A 290 -12.33 -8.16 2.48
N ASP A 291 -13.14 -7.60 1.55
CA ASP A 291 -14.37 -8.16 0.99
C ASP A 291 -14.47 -7.84 -0.51
N LEU A 292 -13.40 -8.13 -1.27
CA LEU A 292 -13.25 -7.70 -2.65
C LEU A 292 -14.19 -8.45 -3.62
N SER A 293 -14.39 -9.74 -3.41
CA SER A 293 -15.28 -10.53 -4.25
C SER A 293 -15.80 -11.74 -3.49
N GLU A 294 -16.75 -12.45 -4.09
CA GLU A 294 -17.35 -13.63 -3.48
C GLU A 294 -16.32 -14.70 -3.06
N THR A 295 -15.25 -14.86 -3.83
CA THR A 295 -14.17 -15.83 -3.57
C THR A 295 -12.94 -15.23 -2.90
N LYS A 296 -12.81 -13.90 -2.83
CA LYS A 296 -11.69 -13.19 -2.25
C LYS A 296 -12.19 -12.25 -1.14
N SER A 297 -12.74 -12.84 -0.08
CA SER A 297 -13.28 -12.13 1.08
C SER A 297 -12.88 -12.81 2.38
N LEU A 298 -12.06 -12.14 3.16
CA LEU A 298 -11.77 -12.54 4.54
C LEU A 298 -13.04 -12.42 5.41
N ILE A 299 -13.81 -11.36 5.21
CA ILE A 299 -15.05 -11.09 5.95
C ILE A 299 -16.03 -12.24 5.75
N ARG A 300 -16.30 -12.62 4.50
CA ARG A 300 -17.19 -13.74 4.18
C ARG A 300 -16.70 -15.06 4.77
N HIS A 301 -15.38 -15.28 4.72
CA HIS A 301 -14.78 -16.47 5.33
C HIS A 301 -15.06 -16.52 6.83
N LEU A 302 -14.81 -15.42 7.56
CA LEU A 302 -15.00 -15.36 9.00
C LEU A 302 -16.47 -15.53 9.39
N VAL A 303 -17.39 -14.89 8.66
CA VAL A 303 -18.83 -15.05 8.87
C VAL A 303 -19.25 -16.51 8.63
N GLY A 304 -18.70 -17.15 7.56
CA GLY A 304 -18.91 -18.57 7.27
C GLY A 304 -18.36 -19.52 8.33
N GLN A 305 -17.37 -19.08 9.14
CA GLN A 305 -16.84 -19.81 10.30
C GLN A 305 -17.64 -19.57 11.59
N GLY A 306 -18.75 -18.87 11.50
CA GLY A 306 -19.65 -18.59 12.63
C GLY A 306 -19.20 -17.43 13.51
N PHE A 307 -18.37 -16.51 13.03
CA PHE A 307 -18.06 -15.30 13.79
C PHE A 307 -19.05 -14.18 13.49
N THR A 308 -19.43 -13.43 14.53
CA THR A 308 -20.07 -12.12 14.36
C THR A 308 -18.98 -11.12 13.98
N VAL A 309 -19.03 -10.58 12.75
CA VAL A 309 -18.01 -9.70 12.23
C VAL A 309 -18.51 -8.27 12.12
N PHE A 310 -17.73 -7.33 12.61
CA PHE A 310 -17.91 -5.90 12.46
C PHE A 310 -16.74 -5.34 11.64
N ALA A 311 -17.00 -4.39 10.75
CA ALA A 311 -15.95 -3.66 10.05
C ALA A 311 -16.21 -2.16 10.09
N MET A 312 -15.14 -1.38 10.30
CA MET A 312 -15.20 0.07 10.22
C MET A 312 -15.10 0.51 8.76
N SER A 313 -15.96 1.43 8.35
CA SER A 313 -15.88 2.15 7.07
C SER A 313 -15.56 3.61 7.35
N TRP A 314 -14.31 4.02 7.16
CA TRP A 314 -13.87 5.38 7.40
C TRP A 314 -14.49 6.36 6.40
N CYS A 315 -14.91 7.52 6.87
CA CYS A 315 -15.30 8.63 6.01
C CYS A 315 -14.09 9.17 5.26
N ASN A 316 -14.28 9.57 4.01
CA ASN A 316 -13.25 10.32 3.29
C ASN A 316 -13.10 11.70 3.95
N PRO A 317 -11.87 12.17 4.21
CA PRO A 317 -11.65 13.46 4.85
C PRO A 317 -12.11 14.61 3.95
N THR A 318 -12.52 15.71 4.58
CA THR A 318 -12.85 16.98 3.95
C THR A 318 -11.98 18.10 4.51
N ALA A 319 -11.96 19.27 3.85
CA ALA A 319 -11.21 20.42 4.33
C ALA A 319 -11.64 20.90 5.74
N GLU A 320 -12.86 20.60 6.14
CA GLU A 320 -13.38 20.94 7.48
C GLU A 320 -12.73 20.12 8.60
N GLN A 321 -12.12 18.96 8.25
CA GLN A 321 -11.52 18.03 9.18
C GLN A 321 -9.99 18.22 9.32
N HIS A 322 -9.45 19.35 8.83
CA HIS A 322 -8.00 19.64 8.82
C HIS A 322 -7.34 19.66 10.21
N ASP A 323 -8.11 19.86 11.28
CA ASP A 323 -7.62 19.89 12.66
C ASP A 323 -7.69 18.52 13.36
N LEU A 324 -8.22 17.46 12.69
CA LEU A 324 -8.31 16.14 13.30
C LEU A 324 -6.93 15.50 13.42
N SER A 325 -6.60 15.11 14.64
CA SER A 325 -5.37 14.44 14.99
C SER A 325 -5.49 12.91 14.94
N LEU A 326 -4.36 12.20 14.97
CA LEU A 326 -4.33 10.74 15.11
C LEU A 326 -5.00 10.28 16.41
N ASP A 327 -4.97 11.09 17.48
CA ASP A 327 -5.65 10.80 18.74
C ASP A 327 -7.19 10.89 18.62
N ASP A 328 -7.69 11.76 17.74
CA ASP A 328 -9.12 11.81 17.41
C ASP A 328 -9.55 10.53 16.67
N TYR A 329 -8.76 10.07 15.71
CA TYR A 329 -9.00 8.78 15.03
C TYR A 329 -8.97 7.61 16.01
N ARG A 330 -8.08 7.62 16.99
CA ARG A 330 -8.03 6.62 18.06
C ARG A 330 -9.30 6.68 18.92
N LYS A 331 -9.64 7.86 19.48
CA LYS A 331 -10.74 8.02 20.44
C LYS A 331 -12.11 7.92 19.79
N ARG A 332 -12.33 8.73 18.74
CA ARG A 332 -13.63 8.85 18.06
C ARG A 332 -13.80 7.79 16.97
N GLY A 333 -12.70 7.12 16.56
CA GLY A 333 -12.69 5.98 15.66
C GLY A 333 -12.69 4.66 16.44
N VAL A 334 -11.48 4.13 16.70
CA VAL A 334 -11.31 2.76 17.24
C VAL A 334 -12.01 2.54 18.58
N MET A 335 -11.85 3.47 19.55
CA MET A 335 -12.49 3.33 20.86
C MET A 335 -14.01 3.42 20.76
N ALA A 336 -14.53 4.33 19.94
CA ALA A 336 -15.98 4.43 19.71
C ALA A 336 -16.55 3.19 19.01
N ALA A 337 -15.79 2.55 18.11
CA ALA A 337 -16.17 1.28 17.50
C ALA A 337 -16.23 0.15 18.55
N LEU A 338 -15.22 0.06 19.41
CA LEU A 338 -15.20 -0.90 20.53
C LEU A 338 -16.39 -0.67 21.47
N ASP A 339 -16.71 0.59 21.79
CA ASP A 339 -17.88 0.94 22.62
C ASP A 339 -19.20 0.52 21.95
N ALA A 340 -19.31 0.68 20.65
CA ALA A 340 -20.50 0.27 19.90
C ALA A 340 -20.64 -1.25 19.87
N VAL A 341 -19.54 -1.98 19.57
CA VAL A 341 -19.54 -3.46 19.59
C VAL A 341 -19.88 -3.99 20.97
N SER A 342 -19.31 -3.45 22.06
CA SER A 342 -19.58 -3.87 23.43
C SER A 342 -21.05 -3.63 23.86
N ARG A 343 -21.72 -2.62 23.28
CA ARG A 343 -23.16 -2.41 23.51
C ARG A 343 -24.04 -3.40 22.76
N ILE A 344 -23.61 -3.81 21.56
CA ILE A 344 -24.36 -4.76 20.72
C ILE A 344 -24.15 -6.20 21.22
N VAL A 345 -22.94 -6.54 21.61
CA VAL A 345 -22.56 -7.85 22.14
C VAL A 345 -21.95 -7.65 23.53
N PRO A 346 -22.78 -7.55 24.57
CA PRO A 346 -22.33 -7.28 25.94
C PRO A 346 -21.63 -8.50 26.56
N ASP A 347 -20.84 -8.23 27.60
CA ASP A 347 -20.24 -9.22 28.51
C ASP A 347 -19.28 -10.22 27.87
N VAL A 348 -18.74 -9.87 26.70
CA VAL A 348 -17.73 -10.67 25.99
C VAL A 348 -16.56 -9.81 25.54
N ARG A 349 -15.41 -10.43 25.36
CA ARG A 349 -14.25 -9.76 24.78
C ARG A 349 -14.33 -9.74 23.26
N ILE A 350 -13.59 -8.80 22.66
CA ILE A 350 -13.60 -8.55 21.22
C ILE A 350 -12.26 -8.99 20.63
N HIS A 351 -12.29 -9.79 19.57
CA HIS A 351 -11.13 -10.02 18.74
C HIS A 351 -10.98 -8.84 17.78
N ALA A 352 -9.88 -8.09 17.85
CA ALA A 352 -9.64 -6.98 16.95
C ALA A 352 -8.62 -7.34 15.87
N CYS A 353 -8.93 -7.01 14.63
CA CYS A 353 -8.06 -7.25 13.47
C CYS A 353 -7.79 -5.92 12.76
N GLY A 354 -6.55 -5.45 12.78
CA GLY A 354 -6.12 -4.22 12.11
C GLY A 354 -5.37 -4.51 10.81
N TYR A 355 -5.76 -3.85 9.73
CA TYR A 355 -5.11 -3.98 8.44
C TYR A 355 -4.38 -2.71 8.06
N CYS A 356 -3.09 -2.80 7.73
CA CYS A 356 -2.20 -1.70 7.34
C CYS A 356 -2.19 -0.58 8.40
N LEU A 357 -2.44 0.69 8.07
CA LEU A 357 -2.56 1.80 9.03
C LEU A 357 -3.68 1.58 10.05
N GLY A 358 -4.72 0.80 9.73
CA GLY A 358 -5.72 0.36 10.69
C GLY A 358 -5.12 -0.50 11.80
N GLY A 359 -4.12 -1.32 11.48
CA GLY A 359 -3.37 -2.08 12.47
C GLY A 359 -2.45 -1.19 13.31
N THR A 360 -1.86 -0.17 12.71
CA THR A 360 -1.04 0.84 13.42
C THR A 360 -1.88 1.55 14.48
N ILE A 361 -3.05 2.10 14.12
CA ILE A 361 -3.90 2.80 15.08
C ILE A 361 -4.53 1.86 16.11
N LEU A 362 -4.85 0.62 15.72
CA LEU A 362 -5.32 -0.41 16.65
C LEU A 362 -4.25 -0.75 17.69
N SER A 363 -2.98 -0.83 17.30
CA SER A 363 -1.87 -1.07 18.22
C SER A 363 -1.72 0.07 19.22
N ILE A 364 -1.86 1.32 18.79
CA ILE A 364 -1.86 2.50 19.66
C ILE A 364 -3.05 2.46 20.63
N ALA A 365 -4.23 2.09 20.13
CA ALA A 365 -5.43 1.94 20.96
C ALA A 365 -5.26 0.82 22.00
N ALA A 366 -4.77 -0.36 21.59
CA ALA A 366 -4.52 -1.50 22.48
C ALA A 366 -3.49 -1.17 23.57
N ALA A 367 -2.40 -0.47 23.24
CA ALA A 367 -1.41 -0.01 24.22
C ALA A 367 -2.02 0.99 25.23
N THR A 368 -2.89 1.89 24.75
CA THR A 368 -3.62 2.83 25.61
C THR A 368 -4.59 2.08 26.54
N MET A 369 -5.35 1.12 25.99
CA MET A 369 -6.28 0.28 26.76
C MET A 369 -5.55 -0.50 27.86
N ALA A 370 -4.40 -1.11 27.53
CA ALA A 370 -3.58 -1.83 28.48
C ALA A 370 -3.09 -0.91 29.63
N ARG A 371 -2.63 0.31 29.31
CA ARG A 371 -2.27 1.33 30.31
C ARG A 371 -3.45 1.68 31.22
N ASP A 372 -4.64 1.84 30.64
CA ASP A 372 -5.84 2.30 31.32
C ASP A 372 -6.65 1.13 31.95
N ARG A 373 -6.13 -0.11 31.85
CA ARG A 373 -6.72 -1.36 32.35
C ARG A 373 -8.08 -1.67 31.73
N ASP A 374 -8.26 -1.33 30.46
CA ASP A 374 -9.41 -1.73 29.65
C ASP A 374 -9.13 -3.11 29.03
N ASP A 375 -9.83 -4.14 29.47
CA ASP A 375 -9.60 -5.55 29.13
C ASP A 375 -10.58 -6.10 28.08
N ARG A 376 -11.31 -5.22 27.39
CA ARG A 376 -12.31 -5.62 26.37
C ARG A 376 -11.71 -6.37 25.18
N LEU A 377 -10.42 -6.25 24.90
CA LEU A 377 -9.78 -6.99 23.82
C LEU A 377 -9.43 -8.42 24.26
N ALA A 378 -9.86 -9.41 23.49
CA ALA A 378 -9.45 -10.81 23.64
C ALA A 378 -8.11 -11.05 22.93
N THR A 379 -8.01 -10.63 21.67
CA THR A 379 -6.78 -10.72 20.84
C THR A 379 -6.66 -9.50 19.94
N VAL A 380 -5.42 -9.23 19.52
CA VAL A 380 -5.10 -8.27 18.48
C VAL A 380 -4.38 -8.99 17.36
N THR A 381 -4.95 -8.96 16.17
CA THR A 381 -4.35 -9.49 14.94
C THR A 381 -3.92 -8.34 14.05
N LEU A 382 -2.68 -8.33 13.60
CA LEU A 382 -2.12 -7.29 12.74
C LEU A 382 -1.79 -7.87 11.37
N LEU A 383 -2.44 -7.36 10.33
CA LEU A 383 -2.22 -7.77 8.95
C LEU A 383 -1.52 -6.64 8.20
N ALA A 384 -0.30 -6.89 7.73
CA ALA A 384 0.52 -5.91 7.01
C ALA A 384 0.57 -4.54 7.72
N ALA A 385 0.64 -4.54 9.05
CA ALA A 385 0.66 -3.35 9.89
C ALA A 385 2.08 -3.05 10.36
N GLN A 386 2.41 -1.78 10.43
CA GLN A 386 3.72 -1.32 10.91
C GLN A 386 3.54 -0.59 12.24
N THR A 387 4.27 -1.04 13.25
CA THR A 387 4.26 -0.47 14.61
C THR A 387 5.57 0.21 14.97
N ASP A 388 6.66 -0.09 14.24
CA ASP A 388 7.95 0.58 14.30
C ASP A 388 8.31 1.08 12.90
N PHE A 389 8.63 2.37 12.79
CA PHE A 389 8.92 3.07 11.53
C PHE A 389 10.41 3.39 11.36
N VAL A 390 11.28 2.87 12.22
CA VAL A 390 12.73 3.09 12.13
C VAL A 390 13.29 2.50 10.83
N GLU A 391 12.81 1.33 10.45
CA GLU A 391 13.17 0.64 9.20
C GLU A 391 11.93 0.48 8.31
N ALA A 392 11.41 1.60 7.80
CA ALA A 392 10.20 1.62 6.99
C ALA A 392 10.43 1.17 5.52
N GLY A 393 11.57 0.54 5.22
CA GLY A 393 11.91 0.10 3.87
C GLY A 393 11.98 1.28 2.90
N GLU A 394 11.59 1.08 1.65
CA GLU A 394 11.64 2.10 0.61
C GLU A 394 10.77 3.33 0.90
N LEU A 395 9.73 3.21 1.74
CA LEU A 395 8.95 4.36 2.22
C LEU A 395 9.84 5.41 2.89
N SER A 396 10.90 5.01 3.58
CA SER A 396 11.86 5.92 4.21
C SER A 396 12.50 6.89 3.22
N LEU A 397 12.61 6.50 1.93
CA LEU A 397 13.19 7.33 0.86
C LEU A 397 12.32 8.56 0.53
N PHE A 398 11.02 8.50 0.83
CA PHE A 398 10.06 9.57 0.60
C PHE A 398 9.82 10.43 1.87
N ILE A 399 10.51 10.14 2.98
CA ILE A 399 10.34 10.85 4.25
C ILE A 399 11.62 11.64 4.54
N ASP A 400 11.60 12.95 4.30
CA ASP A 400 12.59 13.93 4.76
C ASP A 400 11.93 15.28 5.01
N GLU A 401 12.67 16.22 5.66
CA GLU A 401 12.12 17.53 6.02
C GLU A 401 11.58 18.29 4.82
N SER A 402 12.24 18.18 3.65
CA SER A 402 11.79 18.84 2.43
C SER A 402 10.48 18.24 1.92
N GLN A 403 10.35 16.91 1.97
CA GLN A 403 9.14 16.21 1.56
C GLN A 403 7.99 16.47 2.53
N ILE A 404 8.26 16.45 3.83
CA ILE A 404 7.26 16.73 4.88
C ILE A 404 6.73 18.15 4.71
N ALA A 405 7.63 19.16 4.63
CA ALA A 405 7.23 20.54 4.44
C ALA A 405 6.41 20.75 3.14
N PHE A 406 6.74 19.99 2.10
CA PHE A 406 6.05 20.05 0.82
C PHE A 406 4.63 19.47 0.90
N LEU A 407 4.46 18.36 1.63
CA LEU A 407 3.14 17.77 1.91
C LEU A 407 2.32 18.64 2.86
N GLU A 408 2.95 19.23 3.88
CA GLU A 408 2.30 20.16 4.81
C GLU A 408 1.77 21.41 4.11
N ASP A 409 2.54 21.98 3.16
CA ASP A 409 2.11 23.15 2.39
C ASP A 409 0.96 22.79 1.44
N MET A 410 0.97 21.60 0.88
CA MET A 410 -0.12 21.09 0.05
C MET A 410 -1.39 20.83 0.89
N MET A 411 -1.26 20.18 2.04
CA MET A 411 -2.38 19.98 2.97
C MET A 411 -2.89 21.29 3.58
N TRP A 412 -2.01 22.27 3.79
CA TRP A 412 -2.44 23.60 4.23
C TRP A 412 -3.40 24.29 3.26
N ASP A 413 -3.17 24.12 1.95
CA ASP A 413 -4.02 24.70 0.92
C ASP A 413 -5.34 23.92 0.73
N GLN A 414 -5.28 22.60 0.83
CA GLN A 414 -6.40 21.70 0.52
C GLN A 414 -7.16 21.23 1.78
N GLY A 415 -6.52 21.23 2.95
CA GLY A 415 -7.05 20.76 4.23
C GLY A 415 -6.79 19.28 4.54
N PHE A 416 -6.45 18.47 3.56
CA PHE A 416 -6.20 17.03 3.71
C PHE A 416 -5.29 16.49 2.60
N LEU A 417 -4.82 15.25 2.73
CA LEU A 417 -4.08 14.54 1.69
C LEU A 417 -5.06 13.76 0.80
N ASP A 418 -5.10 14.08 -0.48
CA ASP A 418 -6.02 13.47 -1.45
C ASP A 418 -5.54 12.09 -1.91
N GLN A 419 -6.48 11.24 -2.31
CA GLN A 419 -6.23 9.94 -2.89
C GLN A 419 -5.28 10.00 -4.11
N LYS A 420 -5.43 11.00 -5.00
CA LYS A 420 -4.60 11.17 -6.20
C LYS A 420 -3.11 11.33 -5.85
N GLN A 421 -2.82 11.98 -4.75
CA GLN A 421 -1.45 12.22 -4.25
C GLN A 421 -0.84 10.95 -3.63
N MET A 422 -1.66 10.18 -2.94
CA MET A 422 -1.24 8.89 -2.38
C MET A 422 -0.97 7.84 -3.46
N VAL A 423 -1.76 7.81 -4.52
CA VAL A 423 -1.62 6.84 -5.63
C VAL A 423 -0.23 6.96 -6.27
N GLY A 424 0.28 8.19 -6.49
CA GLY A 424 1.60 8.39 -7.08
C GLY A 424 2.74 7.77 -6.26
N ALA A 425 2.70 7.92 -4.92
CA ALA A 425 3.69 7.31 -4.04
C ALA A 425 3.61 5.77 -4.04
N PHE A 426 2.39 5.20 -4.01
CA PHE A 426 2.20 3.76 -4.06
C PHE A 426 2.58 3.16 -5.43
N GLN A 427 2.35 3.87 -6.53
CA GLN A 427 2.79 3.42 -7.86
C GLN A 427 4.31 3.36 -7.93
N ALA A 428 5.01 4.38 -7.44
CA ALA A 428 6.48 4.40 -7.44
C ALA A 428 7.09 3.25 -6.61
N LEU A 429 6.41 2.80 -5.55
CA LEU A 429 6.86 1.66 -4.73
C LEU A 429 6.55 0.30 -5.37
N ARG A 430 5.53 0.21 -6.22
CA ARG A 430 5.10 -1.06 -6.81
C ARG A 430 5.92 -1.48 -8.01
N ASP A 431 6.52 -0.53 -8.70
CA ASP A 431 7.30 -0.75 -9.92
C ASP A 431 8.78 -1.05 -9.61
N ALA A 432 9.13 -1.26 -8.34
CA ALA A 432 10.49 -1.52 -7.85
C ALA A 432 10.81 -3.01 -7.72
#